data_cf2fd99513c15498c4abba37914b195f
#
_entry.id   cf2fd99513c15498c4abba37914b195f
#
_cell.length_a   1.000
_cell.length_b   1.000
_cell.length_c   1.000
_cell.angle_alpha   90.00
_cell.angle_beta   90.00
_cell.angle_gamma   90.00
#
_symmetry.space_group_name_H-M   'P 1'
#
loop_
_entity.id
_entity.type
_entity.pdbx_description
1 polymer ?
#
loop_
_entity_poly.entity_id
_entity_poly.type
_entity_poly.pdbx_seq_one_letter_code
_entity_poly.pdbx_strand_id
1 'polypeptide(L)'
;MTFDFRSVMSGKRRDPLAFLMRGGLWIASWPYRLAVAIRNTRYDNGKRPTVDCGVPVISVGNLTTGGTGKTPIVCYLAAQLRDRSVRVAIVSRGYKRGEADENDEALELHSRLPDVPHIQNPDRPEAARIAVEELESHVILMDDGFQHRRLQRDQDIVVIDATCPFGYGHLLPRGLLRESMQSLRRADLVIVSRCGIVTEPELNAIESKIASINSNVPVVRSDHQPRTLLTYPEQRTEIQQLAGQRVAVICAIGNPDAFVETVQLSGATVVATRFLPDHDAYDPETMTKIRDWIRLLGDQIDQVVCTHKDLVKIRSDQIAGKPIQAILIELTLLGDATAVDALLDSVTRQVAEQEA
;
A
#
# COMPACT_ATOMS: atom_id res chain seq x y z
N MET A 1 -28.26 6.65 3.44
CA MET A 1 -27.73 5.38 3.96
C MET A 1 -26.90 4.75 2.84
N THR A 2 -25.61 4.85 2.92
CA THR A 2 -24.70 4.15 2.00
C THR A 2 -24.78 2.65 2.30
N PHE A 3 -25.10 1.85 1.29
CA PHE A 3 -25.22 0.41 1.42
C PHE A 3 -23.81 -0.19 1.61
N ASP A 4 -23.52 -0.70 2.81
CA ASP A 4 -22.24 -1.33 3.11
C ASP A 4 -22.14 -2.73 2.48
N PHE A 5 -21.57 -2.77 1.28
CA PHE A 5 -21.32 -3.99 0.53
C PHE A 5 -20.37 -4.97 1.26
N ARG A 6 -19.42 -4.43 2.05
CA ARG A 6 -18.44 -5.25 2.77
C ARG A 6 -19.10 -6.09 3.85
N SER A 7 -20.13 -5.55 4.55
CA SER A 7 -20.89 -6.32 5.56
C SER A 7 -21.65 -7.51 4.97
N VAL A 8 -22.11 -7.38 3.71
CA VAL A 8 -22.74 -8.49 2.98
C VAL A 8 -21.70 -9.54 2.59
N MET A 9 -20.57 -9.12 1.99
CA MET A 9 -19.50 -10.02 1.53
C MET A 9 -18.83 -10.79 2.67
N SER A 10 -18.59 -10.12 3.81
CA SER A 10 -17.98 -10.73 5.01
C SER A 10 -18.89 -11.72 5.73
N GLY A 11 -20.20 -11.71 5.45
CA GLY A 11 -21.18 -12.54 6.17
C GLY A 11 -21.58 -11.97 7.53
N LYS A 12 -21.12 -10.77 7.92
CA LYS A 12 -21.56 -10.10 9.16
C LYS A 12 -23.05 -9.83 9.14
N ARG A 13 -23.57 -9.44 7.98
CA ARG A 13 -25.01 -9.25 7.78
C ARG A 13 -25.68 -10.59 7.45
N ARG A 14 -26.68 -11.02 8.28
CA ARG A 14 -27.30 -12.35 8.21
C ARG A 14 -28.77 -12.36 7.82
N ASP A 15 -29.33 -11.22 7.41
CA ASP A 15 -30.73 -11.14 6.95
C ASP A 15 -30.95 -11.90 5.62
N PRO A 16 -32.21 -12.29 5.31
CA PRO A 16 -32.53 -13.06 4.10
C PRO A 16 -32.09 -12.38 2.80
N LEU A 17 -32.17 -11.03 2.73
CA LEU A 17 -31.73 -10.27 1.58
C LEU A 17 -30.22 -10.40 1.38
N ALA A 18 -29.44 -10.28 2.45
CA ALA A 18 -27.99 -10.46 2.37
C ALA A 18 -27.60 -11.90 1.96
N PHE A 19 -28.41 -12.91 2.37
CA PHE A 19 -28.21 -14.28 1.92
C PHE A 19 -28.44 -14.43 0.41
N LEU A 20 -29.56 -13.91 -0.11
CA LEU A 20 -29.86 -13.92 -1.55
C LEU A 20 -28.79 -13.16 -2.36
N MET A 21 -28.38 -11.99 -1.86
CA MET A 21 -27.30 -11.22 -2.50
C MET A 21 -25.99 -12.01 -2.57
N ARG A 22 -25.58 -12.69 -1.50
CA ARG A 22 -24.40 -13.56 -1.52
C ARG A 22 -24.51 -14.68 -2.54
N GLY A 23 -25.68 -15.29 -2.66
CA GLY A 23 -25.96 -16.31 -3.68
C GLY A 23 -25.80 -15.75 -5.11
N GLY A 24 -26.39 -14.59 -5.39
CA GLY A 24 -26.26 -13.90 -6.68
C GLY A 24 -24.81 -13.52 -7.00
N LEU A 25 -24.08 -12.95 -6.00
CA LEU A 25 -22.66 -12.62 -6.15
C LEU A 25 -21.78 -13.85 -6.36
N TRP A 26 -22.12 -14.99 -5.74
CA TRP A 26 -21.42 -16.24 -5.94
C TRP A 26 -21.58 -16.76 -7.37
N ILE A 27 -22.79 -16.73 -7.91
CA ILE A 27 -23.05 -17.07 -9.33
C ILE A 27 -22.27 -16.12 -10.24
N ALA A 28 -22.33 -14.81 -9.99
CA ALA A 28 -21.62 -13.80 -10.77
C ALA A 28 -20.08 -13.95 -10.71
N SER A 29 -19.53 -14.61 -9.69
CA SER A 29 -18.10 -14.87 -9.60
C SER A 29 -17.58 -15.98 -10.52
N TRP A 30 -18.46 -16.84 -11.06
CA TRP A 30 -18.06 -17.94 -11.93
C TRP A 30 -17.43 -17.51 -13.26
N PRO A 31 -18.03 -16.58 -14.04
CA PRO A 31 -17.39 -16.07 -15.25
C PRO A 31 -16.03 -15.41 -14.97
N TYR A 32 -15.94 -14.64 -13.89
CA TYR A 32 -14.68 -14.01 -13.46
C TYR A 32 -13.62 -15.07 -13.12
N ARG A 33 -14.00 -16.09 -12.33
CA ARG A 33 -13.12 -17.22 -11.99
C ARG A 33 -12.59 -17.93 -13.24
N LEU A 34 -13.47 -18.21 -14.21
CA LEU A 34 -13.09 -18.86 -15.46
C LEU A 34 -12.13 -17.98 -16.27
N ALA A 35 -12.42 -16.69 -16.41
CA ALA A 35 -11.57 -15.76 -17.13
C ALA A 35 -10.16 -15.66 -16.52
N VAL A 36 -10.07 -15.54 -15.20
CA VAL A 36 -8.79 -15.50 -14.47
C VAL A 36 -8.05 -16.83 -14.61
N ALA A 37 -8.73 -17.95 -14.47
CA ALA A 37 -8.12 -19.27 -14.62
C ALA A 37 -7.54 -19.47 -16.03
N ILE A 38 -8.31 -19.17 -17.08
CA ILE A 38 -7.84 -19.26 -18.47
C ILE A 38 -6.64 -18.34 -18.71
N ARG A 39 -6.70 -17.11 -18.20
CA ARG A 39 -5.59 -16.16 -18.34
C ARG A 39 -4.31 -16.73 -17.70
N ASN A 40 -4.39 -17.20 -16.47
CA ASN A 40 -3.25 -17.69 -15.73
C ASN A 40 -2.69 -18.95 -16.36
N THR A 41 -3.52 -19.93 -16.72
CA THR A 41 -3.08 -21.14 -17.42
C THR A 41 -2.37 -20.84 -18.75
N ARG A 42 -2.79 -19.78 -19.47
CA ARG A 42 -2.11 -19.39 -20.72
C ARG A 42 -0.70 -18.85 -20.47
N TYR A 43 -0.47 -18.13 -19.36
CA TYR A 43 0.86 -17.71 -18.95
C TYR A 43 1.69 -18.88 -18.42
N ASP A 44 1.11 -19.75 -17.58
CA ASP A 44 1.79 -20.89 -17.01
C ASP A 44 2.29 -21.87 -18.09
N ASN A 45 1.55 -22.00 -19.18
CA ASN A 45 1.89 -22.85 -20.33
C ASN A 45 2.70 -22.12 -21.43
N GLY A 46 3.20 -20.92 -21.20
CA GLY A 46 3.94 -20.15 -22.20
C GLY A 46 3.14 -19.70 -23.44
N LYS A 47 1.79 -19.85 -23.42
CA LYS A 47 0.92 -19.48 -24.54
C LYS A 47 0.67 -17.98 -24.65
N ARG A 48 1.07 -17.20 -23.65
CA ARG A 48 1.11 -15.73 -23.70
C ARG A 48 2.56 -15.28 -23.58
N PRO A 49 3.02 -14.42 -24.47
CA PRO A 49 4.38 -13.90 -24.41
C PRO A 49 4.56 -13.02 -23.17
N THR A 50 5.71 -13.14 -22.54
CA THR A 50 6.25 -12.24 -21.55
C THR A 50 7.36 -11.42 -22.20
N VAL A 51 7.48 -10.18 -21.77
CA VAL A 51 8.55 -9.26 -22.22
C VAL A 51 9.61 -9.25 -21.14
N ASP A 52 10.83 -9.55 -21.52
CA ASP A 52 12.01 -9.34 -20.70
C ASP A 52 12.52 -7.92 -20.96
N CYS A 53 12.80 -7.15 -19.92
CA CYS A 53 13.32 -5.79 -20.04
C CYS A 53 14.84 -5.71 -19.85
N GLY A 54 15.53 -6.85 -19.70
CA GLY A 54 16.97 -6.92 -19.62
C GLY A 54 17.58 -6.58 -18.27
N VAL A 55 16.76 -6.25 -17.26
CA VAL A 55 17.19 -6.02 -15.88
C VAL A 55 16.27 -6.77 -14.92
N PRO A 56 16.72 -7.09 -13.69
CA PRO A 56 15.89 -7.75 -12.70
C PRO A 56 14.60 -6.97 -12.38
N VAL A 57 13.49 -7.69 -12.29
CA VAL A 57 12.16 -7.14 -11.96
C VAL A 57 11.63 -7.77 -10.68
N ILE A 58 11.41 -6.94 -9.66
CA ILE A 58 10.73 -7.31 -8.42
C ILE A 58 9.27 -6.84 -8.51
N SER A 59 8.34 -7.76 -8.44
CA SER A 59 6.92 -7.46 -8.40
C SER A 59 6.43 -7.42 -6.96
N VAL A 60 5.85 -6.31 -6.53
CA VAL A 60 5.13 -6.20 -5.26
C VAL A 60 3.64 -6.12 -5.56
N GLY A 61 2.88 -7.06 -5.06
CA GLY A 61 1.45 -7.09 -5.32
C GLY A 61 0.65 -7.79 -4.23
N ASN A 62 -0.63 -7.98 -4.45
CA ASN A 62 -1.51 -8.65 -3.49
C ASN A 62 -2.57 -9.50 -4.20
N LEU A 63 -3.25 -10.36 -3.45
CA LEU A 63 -4.33 -11.21 -3.97
C LEU A 63 -5.70 -10.53 -3.93
N THR A 64 -5.90 -9.54 -3.08
CA THR A 64 -7.20 -8.93 -2.81
C THR A 64 -7.33 -7.53 -3.43
N THR A 65 -8.54 -7.04 -3.59
CA THR A 65 -8.80 -5.63 -3.84
C THR A 65 -8.75 -4.85 -2.53
N GLY A 66 -8.28 -3.59 -2.58
CA GLY A 66 -8.19 -2.68 -1.43
C GLY A 66 -6.75 -2.37 -1.02
N GLY A 67 -6.60 -1.46 -0.10
CA GLY A 67 -5.29 -0.99 0.41
C GLY A 67 -4.69 -2.01 1.40
N THR A 68 -3.82 -2.88 0.91
CA THR A 68 -3.14 -3.91 1.71
C THR A 68 -1.81 -3.43 2.31
N GLY A 69 -1.48 -2.14 2.20
CA GLY A 69 -0.22 -1.60 2.70
C GLY A 69 0.98 -1.84 1.78
N LYS A 70 0.78 -1.96 0.46
CA LYS A 70 1.86 -2.14 -0.52
C LYS A 70 2.83 -0.95 -0.58
N THR A 71 2.31 0.27 -0.61
CA THR A 71 3.12 1.49 -0.78
C THR A 71 4.28 1.59 0.23
N PRO A 72 4.07 1.41 1.54
CA PRO A 72 5.18 1.37 2.51
C PRO A 72 6.20 0.26 2.23
N ILE A 73 5.77 -0.91 1.72
CA ILE A 73 6.66 -2.02 1.37
C ILE A 73 7.48 -1.66 0.13
N VAL A 74 6.86 -1.08 -0.89
CA VAL A 74 7.56 -0.58 -2.09
C VAL A 74 8.61 0.47 -1.70
N CYS A 75 8.24 1.44 -0.84
CA CYS A 75 9.17 2.44 -0.32
C CYS A 75 10.35 1.80 0.42
N TYR A 76 10.08 0.82 1.28
CA TYR A 76 11.11 0.11 2.04
C TYR A 76 12.09 -0.61 1.11
N LEU A 77 11.58 -1.40 0.15
CA LEU A 77 12.42 -2.14 -0.78
C LEU A 77 13.24 -1.21 -1.68
N ALA A 78 12.64 -0.13 -2.17
CA ALA A 78 13.35 0.86 -2.98
C ALA A 78 14.48 1.53 -2.19
N ALA A 79 14.23 1.90 -0.93
CA ALA A 79 15.26 2.47 -0.05
C ALA A 79 16.40 1.45 0.19
N GLN A 80 16.07 0.19 0.47
CA GLN A 80 17.04 -0.87 0.69
C GLN A 80 17.91 -1.17 -0.55
N LEU A 81 17.34 -1.11 -1.75
CA LEU A 81 18.09 -1.25 -3.02
C LEU A 81 19.01 -0.04 -3.25
N ARG A 82 18.51 1.16 -3.02
CA ARG A 82 19.30 2.40 -3.11
C ARG A 82 20.49 2.37 -2.13
N ASP A 83 20.26 1.93 -0.90
CA ASP A 83 21.30 1.83 0.12
C ASP A 83 22.39 0.79 -0.26
N ARG A 84 22.04 -0.17 -1.14
CA ARG A 84 22.97 -1.10 -1.79
C ARG A 84 23.59 -0.55 -3.08
N SER A 85 23.43 0.76 -3.34
CA SER A 85 23.93 1.46 -4.54
C SER A 85 23.33 0.95 -5.86
N VAL A 86 22.12 0.38 -5.81
CA VAL A 86 21.40 -0.07 -7.02
C VAL A 86 20.47 1.04 -7.49
N ARG A 87 20.57 1.41 -8.77
CA ARG A 87 19.62 2.36 -9.39
C ARG A 87 18.28 1.67 -9.66
N VAL A 88 17.30 1.94 -8.82
CA VAL A 88 15.96 1.37 -8.89
C VAL A 88 14.98 2.36 -9.50
N ALA A 89 14.06 1.88 -10.35
CA ALA A 89 12.89 2.63 -10.77
C ALA A 89 11.60 1.91 -10.34
N ILE A 90 10.61 2.69 -9.91
CA ILE A 90 9.28 2.17 -9.58
C ILE A 90 8.39 2.30 -10.81
N VAL A 91 7.70 1.21 -11.15
CA VAL A 91 6.73 1.17 -12.25
C VAL A 91 5.34 0.84 -11.73
N SER A 92 4.38 1.74 -11.96
CA SER A 92 3.00 1.58 -11.52
C SER A 92 1.97 1.85 -12.63
N ARG A 93 0.68 1.53 -12.41
CA ARG A 93 -0.37 1.65 -13.44
C ARG A 93 -0.78 3.10 -13.72
N GLY A 94 -0.67 3.98 -12.74
CA GLY A 94 -1.27 5.31 -12.84
C GLY A 94 -2.80 5.24 -12.82
N TYR A 95 -3.37 4.73 -11.72
CA TYR A 95 -4.82 4.64 -11.57
C TYR A 95 -5.40 6.01 -11.21
N LYS A 96 -6.51 6.41 -11.86
CA LYS A 96 -7.19 7.69 -11.69
C LYS A 96 -6.26 8.91 -11.96
N ARG A 97 -5.71 9.01 -13.17
CA ARG A 97 -5.25 10.30 -13.67
C ARG A 97 -6.48 11.21 -13.74
N GLY A 98 -6.59 12.17 -12.80
CA GLY A 98 -7.45 13.33 -12.95
C GLY A 98 -6.80 14.32 -13.93
N GLU A 99 -7.25 15.58 -13.95
CA GLU A 99 -6.59 16.65 -14.71
C GLU A 99 -5.19 17.01 -14.17
N ALA A 100 -4.78 16.47 -13.00
CA ALA A 100 -3.43 16.56 -12.46
C ALA A 100 -2.57 15.41 -13.00
N ASP A 101 -1.31 15.71 -13.34
CA ASP A 101 -0.35 14.78 -13.95
C ASP A 101 0.01 13.59 -13.04
N GLU A 102 -0.17 13.70 -11.73
CA GLU A 102 0.16 12.67 -10.73
C GLU A 102 -1.03 12.33 -9.82
N ASN A 103 -1.15 11.06 -9.44
CA ASN A 103 -2.12 10.64 -8.44
C ASN A 103 -1.52 10.70 -7.02
N ASP A 104 -2.37 10.65 -5.98
CA ASP A 104 -1.97 10.75 -4.57
C ASP A 104 -0.89 9.71 -4.16
N GLU A 105 -0.92 8.51 -4.75
CA GLU A 105 0.07 7.46 -4.46
C GLU A 105 1.44 7.81 -5.04
N ALA A 106 1.48 8.42 -6.24
CA ALA A 106 2.71 8.88 -6.85
C ALA A 106 3.32 10.07 -6.09
N LEU A 107 2.48 11.01 -5.65
CA LEU A 107 2.93 12.12 -4.81
C LEU A 107 3.52 11.63 -3.47
N GLU A 108 2.89 10.63 -2.85
CA GLU A 108 3.42 10.01 -1.63
C GLU A 108 4.77 9.32 -1.89
N LEU A 109 4.88 8.53 -2.97
CA LEU A 109 6.12 7.86 -3.36
C LEU A 109 7.23 8.88 -3.65
N HIS A 110 6.93 9.91 -4.44
CA HIS A 110 7.90 10.96 -4.78
C HIS A 110 8.39 11.73 -3.53
N SER A 111 7.51 12.04 -2.60
CA SER A 111 7.90 12.70 -1.36
C SER A 111 8.74 11.81 -0.44
N ARG A 112 8.51 10.47 -0.44
CA ARG A 112 9.31 9.54 0.38
C ARG A 112 10.65 9.19 -0.26
N LEU A 113 10.69 9.17 -1.59
CA LEU A 113 11.81 8.72 -2.42
C LEU A 113 12.02 9.70 -3.59
N PRO A 114 12.46 10.95 -3.33
CA PRO A 114 12.57 11.98 -4.36
C PRO A 114 13.63 11.66 -5.42
N ASP A 115 14.58 10.80 -5.10
CA ASP A 115 15.69 10.35 -5.93
C ASP A 115 15.37 9.03 -6.69
N VAL A 116 14.21 8.41 -6.48
CA VAL A 116 13.80 7.19 -7.17
C VAL A 116 12.77 7.51 -8.25
N PRO A 117 13.09 7.29 -9.52
CA PRO A 117 12.13 7.51 -10.60
C PRO A 117 10.86 6.67 -10.44
N HIS A 118 9.69 7.29 -10.64
CA HIS A 118 8.41 6.61 -10.64
C HIS A 118 7.69 6.82 -11.97
N ILE A 119 7.56 5.74 -12.75
CA ILE A 119 6.94 5.76 -14.08
C ILE A 119 5.55 5.17 -14.00
N GLN A 120 4.55 5.99 -14.36
CA GLN A 120 3.15 5.58 -14.41
C GLN A 120 2.72 5.31 -15.85
N ASN A 121 2.52 4.03 -16.20
CA ASN A 121 2.02 3.64 -17.52
C ASN A 121 1.19 2.35 -17.43
N PRO A 122 -0.03 2.28 -18.01
CA PRO A 122 -0.79 1.04 -18.12
C PRO A 122 -0.06 -0.09 -18.84
N ASP A 123 0.80 0.23 -19.83
CA ASP A 123 1.72 -0.69 -20.48
C ASP A 123 3.03 -0.79 -19.66
N ARG A 124 3.10 -1.79 -18.76
CA ARG A 124 4.25 -2.02 -17.90
C ARG A 124 5.55 -2.33 -18.63
N PRO A 125 5.54 -3.18 -19.70
CA PRO A 125 6.72 -3.36 -20.53
C PRO A 125 7.28 -2.05 -21.09
N GLU A 126 6.44 -1.15 -21.56
CA GLU A 126 6.89 0.17 -22.05
C GLU A 126 7.44 1.04 -20.92
N ALA A 127 6.79 1.04 -19.75
CA ALA A 127 7.32 1.75 -18.58
C ALA A 127 8.68 1.20 -18.14
N ALA A 128 8.87 -0.11 -18.17
CA ALA A 128 10.13 -0.76 -17.84
C ALA A 128 11.21 -0.40 -18.88
N ARG A 129 10.87 -0.38 -20.18
CA ARG A 129 11.77 0.05 -21.24
C ARG A 129 12.28 1.48 -21.03
N ILE A 130 11.38 2.43 -20.73
CA ILE A 130 11.75 3.82 -20.42
C ILE A 130 12.68 3.87 -19.20
N ALA A 131 12.37 3.11 -18.14
CA ALA A 131 13.20 3.07 -16.94
C ALA A 131 14.62 2.58 -17.22
N VAL A 132 14.78 1.58 -18.08
CA VAL A 132 16.08 1.00 -18.41
C VAL A 132 16.83 1.86 -19.42
N GLU A 133 16.19 2.22 -20.54
CA GLU A 133 16.87 2.89 -21.65
C GLU A 133 17.10 4.39 -21.43
N GLU A 134 16.16 5.08 -20.74
CA GLU A 134 16.22 6.53 -20.59
C GLU A 134 16.71 6.97 -19.20
N LEU A 135 16.47 6.15 -18.16
CA LEU A 135 16.84 6.46 -16.78
C LEU A 135 17.95 5.55 -16.24
N GLU A 136 18.48 4.66 -17.10
CA GLU A 136 19.58 3.75 -16.78
C GLU A 136 19.37 2.98 -15.46
N SER A 137 18.13 2.55 -15.21
CA SER A 137 17.78 1.82 -13.98
C SER A 137 18.28 0.38 -14.05
N HIS A 138 18.88 -0.09 -12.97
CA HIS A 138 19.44 -1.45 -12.85
C HIS A 138 18.40 -2.47 -12.36
N VAL A 139 17.33 -2.00 -11.71
CA VAL A 139 16.24 -2.84 -11.15
C VAL A 139 14.91 -2.13 -11.35
N ILE A 140 13.90 -2.90 -11.73
CA ILE A 140 12.51 -2.43 -11.77
C ILE A 140 11.75 -2.96 -10.56
N LEU A 141 11.16 -2.07 -9.79
CA LEU A 141 10.22 -2.41 -8.71
C LEU A 141 8.80 -2.13 -9.19
N MET A 142 8.05 -3.19 -9.49
CA MET A 142 6.71 -3.07 -10.06
C MET A 142 5.66 -3.03 -8.96
N ASP A 143 5.01 -1.88 -8.75
CA ASP A 143 3.89 -1.75 -7.82
C ASP A 143 2.59 -2.29 -8.43
N ASP A 144 1.82 -2.99 -7.59
CA ASP A 144 0.59 -3.74 -7.95
C ASP A 144 0.83 -4.72 -9.12
N GLY A 145 1.98 -5.39 -9.09
CA GLY A 145 2.51 -6.19 -10.20
C GLY A 145 2.00 -7.61 -10.29
N PHE A 146 1.52 -8.25 -9.20
CA PHE A 146 1.29 -9.69 -9.12
C PHE A 146 0.37 -10.26 -10.21
N GLN A 147 -0.67 -9.51 -10.62
CA GLN A 147 -1.55 -9.89 -11.72
C GLN A 147 -1.01 -9.51 -13.10
N HIS A 148 0.02 -8.65 -13.18
CA HIS A 148 0.52 -8.12 -14.45
C HIS A 148 1.63 -8.99 -15.02
N ARG A 149 1.29 -10.15 -15.58
CA ARG A 149 2.22 -11.20 -16.02
C ARG A 149 2.84 -10.97 -17.41
N ARG A 150 2.57 -9.83 -18.05
CA ARG A 150 3.15 -9.50 -19.39
C ARG A 150 4.62 -9.09 -19.29
N LEU A 151 5.03 -8.42 -18.21
CA LEU A 151 6.44 -8.19 -17.90
C LEU A 151 6.97 -9.40 -17.15
N GLN A 152 8.15 -9.91 -17.55
CA GLN A 152 8.84 -10.98 -16.85
C GLN A 152 9.25 -10.49 -15.45
N ARG A 153 9.21 -11.34 -14.46
CA ARG A 153 9.60 -11.03 -13.08
C ARG A 153 10.58 -12.05 -12.60
N ASP A 154 11.58 -11.60 -11.87
CA ASP A 154 12.58 -12.43 -11.22
C ASP A 154 12.15 -12.76 -9.79
N GLN A 155 11.40 -11.83 -9.16
CA GLN A 155 10.88 -12.01 -7.81
C GLN A 155 9.42 -11.52 -7.73
N ASP A 156 8.53 -12.36 -7.18
CA ASP A 156 7.13 -12.03 -6.90
C ASP A 156 6.91 -11.94 -5.38
N ILE A 157 6.78 -10.73 -4.85
CA ILE A 157 6.45 -10.46 -3.45
C ILE A 157 4.95 -10.26 -3.31
N VAL A 158 4.30 -11.08 -2.47
CA VAL A 158 2.87 -10.98 -2.23
C VAL A 158 2.59 -10.43 -0.84
N VAL A 159 1.86 -9.31 -0.80
CA VAL A 159 1.44 -8.67 0.44
C VAL A 159 0.06 -9.17 0.85
N ILE A 160 -0.05 -9.65 2.09
CA ILE A 160 -1.30 -10.11 2.70
C ILE A 160 -1.62 -9.23 3.90
N ASP A 161 -2.77 -8.56 3.88
CA ASP A 161 -3.27 -7.78 5.01
C ASP A 161 -3.81 -8.72 6.09
N ALA A 162 -3.20 -8.73 7.28
CA ALA A 162 -3.61 -9.60 8.37
C ALA A 162 -5.08 -9.36 8.82
N THR A 163 -5.61 -8.15 8.64
CA THR A 163 -6.99 -7.81 9.03
C THR A 163 -8.07 -8.39 8.08
N CYS A 164 -7.66 -8.71 6.82
CA CYS A 164 -8.54 -9.36 5.84
C CYS A 164 -7.73 -10.21 4.84
N PRO A 165 -7.05 -11.27 5.30
CA PRO A 165 -5.93 -11.90 4.60
C PRO A 165 -6.30 -12.52 3.24
N PHE A 166 -7.47 -13.10 3.13
CA PHE A 166 -7.89 -13.84 1.93
C PHE A 166 -9.24 -13.33 1.36
N GLY A 167 -9.57 -12.06 1.61
CA GLY A 167 -10.70 -11.39 0.94
C GLY A 167 -12.03 -12.13 1.09
N TYR A 168 -12.35 -12.59 2.29
CA TYR A 168 -13.52 -13.40 2.62
C TYR A 168 -13.56 -14.77 1.92
N GLY A 169 -12.42 -15.28 1.43
CA GLY A 169 -12.27 -16.60 0.82
C GLY A 169 -12.88 -16.75 -0.59
N HIS A 170 -13.34 -15.68 -1.21
CA HIS A 170 -14.03 -15.70 -2.50
C HIS A 170 -13.44 -14.71 -3.49
N LEU A 171 -13.51 -15.10 -4.77
CA LEU A 171 -13.19 -14.21 -5.88
C LEU A 171 -14.25 -13.12 -6.06
N LEU A 172 -13.85 -12.03 -6.70
CA LEU A 172 -14.77 -10.98 -7.15
C LEU A 172 -15.92 -11.57 -7.99
N PRO A 173 -17.14 -11.04 -7.84
CA PRO A 173 -17.60 -10.02 -6.91
C PRO A 173 -18.11 -10.57 -5.55
N ARG A 174 -18.05 -11.88 -5.29
CA ARG A 174 -18.52 -12.51 -4.04
C ARG A 174 -17.62 -12.17 -2.83
N GLY A 175 -16.33 -12.02 -3.05
CA GLY A 175 -15.32 -11.61 -2.08
C GLY A 175 -14.39 -10.60 -2.70
N LEU A 176 -13.19 -10.47 -2.13
CA LEU A 176 -12.20 -9.46 -2.54
C LEU A 176 -11.04 -10.05 -3.34
N LEU A 177 -10.97 -11.37 -3.53
CA LEU A 177 -9.86 -12.00 -4.25
C LEU A 177 -9.90 -11.63 -5.75
N ARG A 178 -8.78 -11.13 -6.27
CA ARG A 178 -8.52 -10.91 -7.69
C ARG A 178 -8.13 -12.19 -8.41
N GLU A 179 -7.45 -13.09 -7.69
CA GLU A 179 -7.02 -14.41 -8.14
C GLU A 179 -7.27 -15.46 -7.06
N SER A 180 -7.25 -16.74 -7.44
CA SER A 180 -7.32 -17.83 -6.48
C SER A 180 -6.13 -17.78 -5.52
N MET A 181 -6.32 -18.19 -4.27
CA MET A 181 -5.23 -18.36 -3.31
C MET A 181 -4.10 -19.29 -3.83
N GLN A 182 -4.43 -20.20 -4.74
CA GLN A 182 -3.42 -21.07 -5.38
C GLN A 182 -2.35 -20.26 -6.16
N SER A 183 -2.62 -19.02 -6.49
CA SER A 183 -1.63 -18.13 -7.11
C SER A 183 -0.44 -17.84 -6.21
N LEU A 184 -0.55 -18.05 -4.87
CA LEU A 184 0.60 -17.99 -3.94
C LEU A 184 1.73 -18.97 -4.27
N ARG A 185 1.47 -19.99 -5.10
CA ARG A 185 2.52 -20.89 -5.59
C ARG A 185 3.59 -20.18 -6.45
N ARG A 186 3.27 -19.00 -6.97
CA ARG A 186 4.20 -18.17 -7.75
C ARG A 186 4.99 -17.19 -6.88
N ALA A 187 4.59 -17.03 -5.62
CA ALA A 187 5.25 -16.08 -4.73
C ALA A 187 6.61 -16.62 -4.30
N ASP A 188 7.62 -15.76 -4.39
CA ASP A 188 8.98 -16.00 -3.88
C ASP A 188 9.11 -15.52 -2.43
N LEU A 189 8.28 -14.54 -2.03
CA LEU A 189 8.19 -14.04 -0.67
C LEU A 189 6.74 -13.60 -0.36
N VAL A 190 6.28 -13.88 0.85
CA VAL A 190 5.02 -13.32 1.36
C VAL A 190 5.31 -12.37 2.52
N ILE A 191 4.79 -11.16 2.46
CA ILE A 191 4.84 -10.20 3.56
C ILE A 191 3.43 -10.05 4.14
N VAL A 192 3.25 -10.46 5.38
CA VAL A 192 1.99 -10.25 6.12
C VAL A 192 2.07 -8.89 6.78
N SER A 193 1.20 -7.97 6.37
CA SER A 193 1.16 -6.60 6.86
C SER A 193 0.13 -6.40 7.97
N ARG A 194 0.29 -5.34 8.79
CA ARG A 194 -0.60 -4.98 9.91
C ARG A 194 -0.69 -6.08 10.97
N CYS A 195 0.41 -6.75 11.25
CA CYS A 195 0.45 -7.84 12.23
C CYS A 195 0.14 -7.38 13.66
N GLY A 196 0.43 -6.14 14.01
CA GLY A 196 0.15 -5.59 15.35
C GLY A 196 -1.35 -5.41 15.66
N ILE A 197 -2.23 -5.49 14.66
CA ILE A 197 -3.69 -5.30 14.84
C ILE A 197 -4.42 -6.62 15.17
N VAL A 198 -3.80 -7.77 14.87
CA VAL A 198 -4.39 -9.09 15.02
C VAL A 198 -3.66 -9.91 16.07
N THR A 199 -4.31 -10.95 16.56
CA THR A 199 -3.75 -11.82 17.60
C THR A 199 -2.79 -12.87 17.02
N GLU A 200 -1.88 -13.39 17.85
CA GLU A 200 -0.95 -14.46 17.44
C GLU A 200 -1.65 -15.72 16.88
N PRO A 201 -2.76 -16.21 17.45
CA PRO A 201 -3.49 -17.32 16.84
C PRO A 201 -4.01 -17.03 15.44
N GLU A 202 -4.44 -15.79 15.16
CA GLU A 202 -4.87 -15.36 13.82
C GLU A 202 -3.70 -15.31 12.86
N LEU A 203 -2.52 -14.79 13.27
CA LEU A 203 -1.30 -14.81 12.47
C LEU A 203 -0.87 -16.23 12.12
N ASN A 204 -0.85 -17.12 13.10
CA ASN A 204 -0.51 -18.52 12.91
C ASN A 204 -1.48 -19.23 11.95
N ALA A 205 -2.76 -18.89 11.98
CA ALA A 205 -3.75 -19.40 11.03
C ALA A 205 -3.50 -18.91 9.59
N ILE A 206 -3.10 -17.62 9.43
CA ILE A 206 -2.74 -17.06 8.14
C ILE A 206 -1.51 -17.77 7.58
N GLU A 207 -0.45 -17.92 8.37
CA GLU A 207 0.80 -18.58 7.96
C GLU A 207 0.59 -20.06 7.65
N SER A 208 -0.18 -20.76 8.46
CA SER A 208 -0.57 -22.16 8.19
C SER A 208 -1.33 -22.29 6.88
N LYS A 209 -2.20 -21.33 6.58
CA LYS A 209 -2.92 -21.29 5.30
C LYS A 209 -2.00 -21.05 4.12
N ILE A 210 -1.02 -20.14 4.24
CA ILE A 210 0.00 -19.91 3.21
C ILE A 210 0.81 -21.19 3.00
N ALA A 211 1.33 -21.77 4.07
CA ALA A 211 2.13 -23.00 4.03
C ALA A 211 1.39 -24.18 3.41
N SER A 212 0.06 -24.28 3.61
CA SER A 212 -0.77 -25.32 2.97
C SER A 212 -0.86 -25.19 1.44
N ILE A 213 -0.50 -24.02 0.88
CA ILE A 213 -0.54 -23.73 -0.57
C ILE A 213 0.86 -23.76 -1.16
N ASN A 214 1.83 -23.15 -0.48
CA ASN A 214 3.24 -23.08 -0.84
C ASN A 214 4.08 -23.24 0.44
N SER A 215 4.53 -24.46 0.71
CA SER A 215 5.27 -24.80 1.93
C SER A 215 6.68 -24.21 1.96
N ASN A 216 7.22 -23.81 0.81
CA ASN A 216 8.59 -23.35 0.68
C ASN A 216 8.70 -21.82 0.62
N VAL A 217 7.58 -21.11 0.50
CA VAL A 217 7.63 -19.64 0.44
C VAL A 217 7.96 -19.08 1.83
N PRO A 218 9.01 -18.26 1.95
CA PRO A 218 9.26 -17.54 3.19
C PRO A 218 8.14 -16.56 3.48
N VAL A 219 7.78 -16.44 4.78
CA VAL A 219 6.76 -15.51 5.25
C VAL A 219 7.42 -14.57 6.25
N VAL A 220 7.31 -13.27 5.99
CA VAL A 220 7.83 -12.22 6.87
C VAL A 220 6.65 -11.40 7.40
N ARG A 221 6.62 -11.19 8.69
CA ARG A 221 5.63 -10.32 9.34
C ARG A 221 6.08 -8.87 9.25
N SER A 222 5.12 -7.99 9.07
CA SER A 222 5.38 -6.56 9.10
C SER A 222 4.25 -5.79 9.78
N ASP A 223 4.60 -4.63 10.28
CA ASP A 223 3.62 -3.71 10.84
C ASP A 223 3.87 -2.30 10.31
N HIS A 224 2.83 -1.49 10.41
CA HIS A 224 2.88 -0.09 10.06
C HIS A 224 2.89 0.72 11.35
N GLN A 225 4.06 1.22 11.72
CA GLN A 225 4.22 1.98 12.95
C GLN A 225 4.41 3.46 12.66
N PRO A 226 3.71 4.33 13.38
CA PRO A 226 4.00 5.74 13.36
C PRO A 226 5.36 5.96 14.03
N ARG A 227 6.35 6.47 13.32
CA ARG A 227 7.69 6.71 13.85
C ARG A 227 8.15 8.15 13.75
N THR A 228 7.72 8.82 12.72
CA THR A 228 8.25 10.12 12.35
C THR A 228 7.11 11.11 12.13
N LEU A 229 7.32 12.35 12.59
CA LEU A 229 6.52 13.50 12.23
C LEU A 229 7.21 14.24 11.09
N LEU A 230 6.46 14.62 10.08
CA LEU A 230 6.92 15.40 8.95
C LEU A 230 6.28 16.79 8.96
N THR A 231 7.10 17.82 8.88
CA THR A 231 6.67 19.20 8.64
C THR A 231 7.02 19.58 7.20
N TYR A 232 6.17 20.36 6.55
CA TYR A 232 6.48 20.89 5.22
C TYR A 232 7.60 21.97 5.32
N PRO A 233 8.61 22.03 4.43
CA PRO A 233 8.73 21.17 3.24
C PRO A 233 9.22 19.74 3.52
N GLU A 234 10.12 19.47 4.48
CA GLU A 234 10.65 18.12 4.76
C GLU A 234 11.45 18.03 6.07
N GLN A 235 11.04 18.71 7.09
CA GLN A 235 11.68 18.56 8.39
C GLN A 235 11.08 17.35 9.12
N ARG A 236 11.91 16.38 9.46
CA ARG A 236 11.54 15.16 10.18
C ARG A 236 11.89 15.28 11.66
N THR A 237 10.97 14.87 12.52
CA THR A 237 11.14 14.80 13.96
C THR A 237 10.56 13.49 14.50
N GLU A 238 10.96 13.13 15.71
CA GLU A 238 10.52 11.89 16.37
C GLU A 238 9.04 11.97 16.77
N ILE A 239 8.32 10.86 16.61
CA ILE A 239 6.89 10.76 16.95
C ILE A 239 6.61 11.05 18.42
N GLN A 240 7.60 10.81 19.31
CA GLN A 240 7.52 11.05 20.74
C GLN A 240 7.25 12.52 21.08
N GLN A 241 7.50 13.45 20.17
CA GLN A 241 7.17 14.87 20.36
C GLN A 241 5.67 15.14 20.44
N LEU A 242 4.82 14.19 20.00
CA LEU A 242 3.36 14.25 20.18
C LEU A 242 2.92 13.94 21.60
N ALA A 243 3.74 13.28 22.40
CA ALA A 243 3.36 12.87 23.75
C ALA A 243 3.00 14.08 24.63
N GLY A 244 1.78 14.04 25.19
CA GLY A 244 1.23 15.12 26.01
C GLY A 244 0.74 16.35 25.24
N GLN A 245 0.88 16.40 23.93
CA GLN A 245 0.36 17.51 23.10
C GLN A 245 -1.16 17.39 22.90
N ARG A 246 -1.83 18.53 22.91
CA ARG A 246 -3.27 18.65 22.56
C ARG A 246 -3.39 18.93 21.08
N VAL A 247 -4.00 18.02 20.34
CA VAL A 247 -3.98 18.11 18.87
C VAL A 247 -5.38 18.19 18.26
N ALA A 248 -5.48 18.90 17.15
CA ALA A 248 -6.60 18.77 16.23
C ALA A 248 -6.19 17.84 15.09
N VAL A 249 -7.02 16.86 14.75
CA VAL A 249 -6.76 15.91 13.66
C VAL A 249 -7.55 16.31 12.43
N ILE A 250 -6.86 16.39 11.29
CA ILE A 250 -7.45 16.61 9.96
C ILE A 250 -7.03 15.44 9.07
N CYS A 251 -7.98 14.79 8.39
CA CYS A 251 -7.65 13.80 7.38
C CYS A 251 -8.73 13.63 6.32
N ALA A 252 -8.29 13.27 5.10
CA ALA A 252 -9.11 12.96 3.93
C ALA A 252 -8.82 11.53 3.44
N ILE A 253 -9.10 10.53 4.28
CA ILE A 253 -8.80 9.11 4.03
C ILE A 253 -10.01 8.23 4.31
N GLY A 254 -10.03 7.02 3.73
CA GLY A 254 -11.15 6.08 3.84
C GLY A 254 -11.38 5.47 5.23
N ASN A 255 -10.42 5.58 6.17
CA ASN A 255 -10.57 5.09 7.55
C ASN A 255 -9.99 6.13 8.55
N PRO A 256 -10.72 7.22 8.81
CA PRO A 256 -10.26 8.29 9.69
C PRO A 256 -10.16 7.87 11.15
N ASP A 257 -11.03 6.96 11.62
CA ASP A 257 -11.02 6.52 13.02
C ASP A 257 -9.73 5.78 13.39
N ALA A 258 -9.20 4.95 12.49
CA ALA A 258 -7.91 4.29 12.69
C ALA A 258 -6.73 5.28 12.74
N PHE A 259 -6.82 6.40 12.02
CA PHE A 259 -5.81 7.44 12.11
C PHE A 259 -5.86 8.17 13.45
N VAL A 260 -7.07 8.49 13.94
CA VAL A 260 -7.25 9.06 15.28
C VAL A 260 -6.68 8.15 16.36
N GLU A 261 -6.95 6.85 16.28
CA GLU A 261 -6.37 5.86 17.19
C GLU A 261 -4.82 5.86 17.14
N THR A 262 -4.25 5.94 15.93
CA THR A 262 -2.79 6.07 15.74
C THR A 262 -2.23 7.31 16.43
N VAL A 263 -2.90 8.46 16.32
CA VAL A 263 -2.52 9.72 16.98
C VAL A 263 -2.56 9.57 18.50
N GLN A 264 -3.62 8.94 19.03
CA GLN A 264 -3.78 8.71 20.48
C GLN A 264 -2.72 7.73 21.02
N LEU A 265 -2.44 6.64 20.30
CA LEU A 265 -1.39 5.68 20.65
C LEU A 265 0.01 6.31 20.63
N SER A 266 0.20 7.39 19.88
CA SER A 266 1.44 8.18 19.89
C SER A 266 1.57 9.12 21.11
N GLY A 267 0.62 9.07 22.05
CA GLY A 267 0.63 9.80 23.31
C GLY A 267 0.03 11.20 23.25
N ALA A 268 -0.59 11.60 22.15
CA ALA A 268 -1.27 12.88 22.00
C ALA A 268 -2.71 12.82 22.55
N THR A 269 -3.20 13.98 23.03
CA THR A 269 -4.60 14.17 23.38
C THR A 269 -5.35 14.77 22.19
N VAL A 270 -6.22 14.01 21.55
CA VAL A 270 -7.06 14.50 20.45
C VAL A 270 -8.21 15.32 21.02
N VAL A 271 -8.17 16.63 20.78
CA VAL A 271 -9.18 17.59 21.26
C VAL A 271 -10.33 17.71 20.28
N ALA A 272 -10.04 17.73 18.99
CA ALA A 272 -11.04 17.88 17.95
C ALA A 272 -10.61 17.12 16.66
N THR A 273 -11.60 16.71 15.88
CA THR A 273 -11.38 16.03 14.60
C THR A 273 -12.15 16.71 13.49
N ARG A 274 -11.58 16.75 12.29
CA ARG A 274 -12.25 17.20 11.08
C ARG A 274 -11.93 16.23 9.94
N PHE A 275 -12.92 15.42 9.58
CA PHE A 275 -12.81 14.47 8.49
C PHE A 275 -13.36 15.09 7.21
N LEU A 276 -12.60 14.97 6.14
CA LEU A 276 -12.95 15.38 4.80
C LEU A 276 -13.29 14.15 3.94
N PRO A 277 -13.97 14.34 2.79
CA PRO A 277 -14.17 13.25 1.84
C PRO A 277 -12.83 12.60 1.44
N ASP A 278 -12.83 11.28 1.24
CA ASP A 278 -11.62 10.57 0.78
C ASP A 278 -11.10 11.19 -0.52
N HIS A 279 -9.80 11.45 -0.57
CA HIS A 279 -9.10 12.14 -1.66
C HIS A 279 -9.48 13.63 -1.86
N ASP A 280 -9.94 14.33 -0.82
CA ASP A 280 -10.18 15.77 -0.89
C ASP A 280 -8.96 16.54 -1.44
N ALA A 281 -9.21 17.52 -2.29
CA ALA A 281 -8.14 18.27 -2.96
C ALA A 281 -7.59 19.44 -2.11
N TYR A 282 -8.19 19.73 -0.96
CA TYR A 282 -7.83 20.88 -0.10
C TYR A 282 -7.88 22.21 -0.85
N ASP A 283 -8.96 22.42 -1.61
CA ASP A 283 -9.19 23.64 -2.37
C ASP A 283 -9.24 24.90 -1.46
N PRO A 284 -9.15 26.11 -2.02
CA PRO A 284 -9.13 27.35 -1.23
C PRO A 284 -10.33 27.53 -0.30
N GLU A 285 -11.52 27.03 -0.69
CA GLU A 285 -12.74 27.11 0.13
C GLU A 285 -12.65 26.16 1.32
N THR A 286 -12.24 24.90 1.09
CA THR A 286 -11.98 23.90 2.14
C THR A 286 -10.92 24.41 3.11
N MET A 287 -9.80 24.94 2.61
CA MET A 287 -8.74 25.51 3.44
C MET A 287 -9.19 26.71 4.27
N THR A 288 -10.10 27.52 3.75
CA THR A 288 -10.67 28.62 4.52
C THR A 288 -11.52 28.11 5.69
N LYS A 289 -12.38 27.14 5.44
CA LYS A 289 -13.18 26.46 6.48
C LYS A 289 -12.31 25.78 7.56
N ILE A 290 -11.18 25.21 7.17
CA ILE A 290 -10.21 24.61 8.09
C ILE A 290 -9.55 25.69 8.95
N ARG A 291 -9.06 26.79 8.34
CA ARG A 291 -8.45 27.91 9.08
C ARG A 291 -9.40 28.51 10.11
N ASP A 292 -10.65 28.71 9.74
CA ASP A 292 -11.65 29.25 10.67
C ASP A 292 -11.95 28.31 11.81
N TRP A 293 -12.02 27.00 11.54
CA TRP A 293 -12.20 25.97 12.55
C TRP A 293 -11.00 25.92 13.53
N ILE A 294 -9.74 26.00 13.03
CA ILE A 294 -8.55 26.05 13.89
C ILE A 294 -8.52 27.32 14.74
N ARG A 295 -8.92 28.49 14.19
CA ARG A 295 -9.05 29.74 14.97
C ARG A 295 -10.05 29.62 16.11
N LEU A 296 -11.17 28.91 15.89
CA LEU A 296 -12.18 28.68 16.94
C LEU A 296 -11.65 27.77 18.07
N LEU A 297 -10.77 26.82 17.77
CA LEU A 297 -10.12 25.99 18.78
C LEU A 297 -9.08 26.78 19.60
N GLY A 298 -8.40 27.75 18.98
CA GLY A 298 -7.47 28.66 19.64
C GLY A 298 -6.45 27.94 20.52
N ASP A 299 -6.40 28.29 21.81
CA ASP A 299 -5.46 27.73 22.78
C ASP A 299 -5.87 26.38 23.37
N GLN A 300 -6.98 25.78 22.89
CA GLN A 300 -7.36 24.43 23.28
C GLN A 300 -6.43 23.38 22.65
N ILE A 301 -5.75 23.72 21.55
CA ILE A 301 -4.82 22.86 20.82
C ILE A 301 -3.43 23.48 20.74
N ASP A 302 -2.42 22.63 20.73
CA ASP A 302 -1.03 23.03 20.59
C ASP A 302 -0.62 22.95 19.11
N GLN A 303 -1.11 21.97 18.36
CA GLN A 303 -0.81 21.77 16.94
C GLN A 303 -1.91 21.00 16.20
N VAL A 304 -1.77 20.95 14.88
CA VAL A 304 -2.61 20.17 13.96
C VAL A 304 -1.85 18.92 13.50
N VAL A 305 -2.52 17.77 13.44
CA VAL A 305 -1.95 16.52 12.95
C VAL A 305 -2.77 16.03 11.76
N CYS A 306 -2.08 15.62 10.70
CA CYS A 306 -2.71 15.08 9.49
C CYS A 306 -1.96 13.83 8.99
N THR A 307 -2.47 13.20 7.92
CA THR A 307 -1.72 12.15 7.23
C THR A 307 -0.70 12.74 6.27
N HIS A 308 0.27 11.94 5.85
CA HIS A 308 1.25 12.36 4.85
C HIS A 308 0.58 12.81 3.54
N LYS A 309 -0.45 12.07 3.08
CA LYS A 309 -1.23 12.41 1.88
C LYS A 309 -1.88 13.79 1.96
N ASP A 310 -2.36 14.15 3.15
CA ASP A 310 -2.97 15.46 3.38
C ASP A 310 -1.91 16.57 3.37
N LEU A 311 -0.77 16.36 4.05
CA LEU A 311 0.30 17.36 4.11
C LEU A 311 0.87 17.70 2.73
N VAL A 312 1.05 16.71 1.87
CA VAL A 312 1.51 16.89 0.48
C VAL A 312 0.58 17.80 -0.34
N LYS A 313 -0.73 17.77 -0.04
CA LYS A 313 -1.72 18.65 -0.66
C LYS A 313 -1.80 20.04 0.01
N ILE A 314 -1.75 20.08 1.33
CA ILE A 314 -1.81 21.33 2.12
C ILE A 314 -0.59 22.20 1.88
N ARG A 315 0.60 21.62 1.78
CA ARG A 315 1.89 22.28 1.47
C ARG A 315 2.18 23.48 2.37
N SER A 316 1.96 23.33 3.68
CA SER A 316 2.18 24.38 4.67
C SER A 316 2.74 23.77 5.96
N ASP A 317 3.55 24.53 6.66
CA ASP A 317 4.09 24.19 7.99
C ASP A 317 3.16 24.62 9.13
N GLN A 318 2.13 25.44 8.82
CA GLN A 318 1.17 25.93 9.81
C GLN A 318 -0.21 26.21 9.22
N ILE A 319 -1.23 26.11 10.05
CA ILE A 319 -2.61 26.49 9.74
C ILE A 319 -3.14 27.43 10.82
N ALA A 320 -3.51 28.67 10.42
CA ALA A 320 -4.02 29.70 11.34
C ALA A 320 -3.10 29.96 12.57
N GLY A 321 -1.78 29.92 12.35
CA GLY A 321 -0.76 30.13 13.39
C GLY A 321 -0.46 28.92 14.26
N LYS A 322 -1.09 27.76 14.03
CA LYS A 322 -0.75 26.50 14.71
C LYS A 322 0.12 25.63 13.79
N PRO A 323 1.20 25.03 14.30
CA PRO A 323 2.00 24.08 13.52
C PRO A 323 1.14 22.96 12.97
N ILE A 324 1.46 22.47 11.75
CA ILE A 324 0.86 21.27 11.21
C ILE A 324 1.97 20.25 10.91
N GLN A 325 1.75 19.01 11.34
CA GLN A 325 2.66 17.89 11.11
C GLN A 325 1.88 16.68 10.62
N ALA A 326 2.48 15.95 9.69
CA ALA A 326 1.97 14.64 9.28
C ALA A 326 2.65 13.53 10.06
N ILE A 327 1.89 12.51 10.42
CA ILE A 327 2.45 11.25 10.90
C ILE A 327 2.89 10.44 9.68
N LEU A 328 4.18 10.11 9.62
CA LEU A 328 4.70 9.12 8.69
C LEU A 328 4.53 7.72 9.30
N ILE A 329 3.86 6.88 8.56
CA ILE A 329 3.77 5.47 8.87
C ILE A 329 4.91 4.77 8.17
N GLU A 330 5.80 4.16 8.94
CA GLU A 330 6.94 3.41 8.44
C GLU A 330 6.68 1.91 8.55
N LEU A 331 7.17 1.18 7.56
CA LEU A 331 7.16 -0.27 7.60
C LEU A 331 8.23 -0.74 8.60
N THR A 332 7.82 -1.61 9.52
CA THR A 332 8.72 -2.35 10.40
C THR A 332 8.55 -3.83 10.11
N LEU A 333 9.64 -4.51 9.75
CA LEU A 333 9.65 -5.96 9.68
C LEU A 333 9.74 -6.52 11.11
N LEU A 334 8.94 -7.54 11.41
CA LEU A 334 8.85 -8.15 12.73
C LEU A 334 9.51 -9.53 12.71
N GLY A 335 10.35 -9.79 13.70
CA GLY A 335 11.08 -11.07 13.80
C GLY A 335 12.20 -11.21 12.77
N ASP A 336 12.29 -12.37 12.14
CA ASP A 336 13.35 -12.70 11.18
C ASP A 336 13.05 -12.12 9.79
N ALA A 337 13.86 -11.14 9.39
CA ALA A 337 13.78 -10.44 8.10
C ALA A 337 14.81 -10.98 7.08
N THR A 338 15.57 -12.04 7.40
CA THR A 338 16.65 -12.57 6.56
C THR A 338 16.18 -12.95 5.16
N ALA A 339 14.92 -13.36 5.01
CA ALA A 339 14.36 -13.69 3.71
C ALA A 339 14.24 -12.48 2.78
N VAL A 340 13.97 -11.28 3.33
CA VAL A 340 13.95 -10.02 2.56
C VAL A 340 15.37 -9.65 2.13
N ASP A 341 16.33 -9.72 3.06
CA ASP A 341 17.73 -9.42 2.76
C ASP A 341 18.30 -10.40 1.73
N ALA A 342 18.02 -11.69 1.85
CA ALA A 342 18.46 -12.70 0.89
C ALA A 342 17.90 -12.45 -0.52
N LEU A 343 16.63 -12.01 -0.63
CA LEU A 343 16.01 -11.63 -1.90
C LEU A 343 16.72 -10.42 -2.50
N LEU A 344 16.93 -9.35 -1.71
CA LEU A 344 17.59 -8.14 -2.17
C LEU A 344 19.05 -8.40 -2.56
N ASP A 345 19.78 -9.22 -1.80
CA ASP A 345 21.15 -9.59 -2.10
C ASP A 345 21.26 -10.44 -3.37
N SER A 346 20.26 -11.29 -3.63
CA SER A 346 20.16 -12.05 -4.88
C SER A 346 20.02 -11.13 -6.09
N VAL A 347 19.12 -10.14 -5.98
CA VAL A 347 18.90 -9.14 -7.05
C VAL A 347 20.13 -8.27 -7.24
N THR A 348 20.77 -7.81 -6.17
CA THR A 348 22.01 -7.01 -6.25
C THR A 348 23.14 -7.77 -6.94
N ARG A 349 23.28 -9.09 -6.69
CA ARG A 349 24.26 -9.93 -7.40
C ARG A 349 23.95 -10.05 -8.90
N GLN A 350 22.68 -10.23 -9.27
CA GLN A 350 22.27 -10.26 -10.68
C GLN A 350 22.63 -8.96 -11.41
N VAL A 351 22.46 -7.81 -10.77
CA VAL A 351 22.87 -6.51 -11.31
C VAL A 351 24.38 -6.47 -11.54
N ALA A 352 25.19 -6.87 -10.52
CA ALA A 352 26.64 -6.86 -10.63
C ALA A 352 27.17 -7.80 -11.72
N GLU A 353 26.50 -8.94 -11.95
CA GLU A 353 26.83 -9.89 -13.01
C GLU A 353 26.50 -9.36 -14.42
N GLN A 354 25.52 -8.47 -14.55
CA GLN A 354 25.15 -7.85 -15.82
C GLN A 354 26.07 -6.66 -16.20
N GLU A 355 26.70 -6.04 -15.21
CA GLU A 355 27.64 -4.92 -15.41
C GLU A 355 29.08 -5.36 -15.65
N ALA A 356 29.41 -6.65 -15.38
CA ALA A 356 30.75 -7.24 -15.53
C ALA A 356 30.99 -7.81 -16.93
#